data_267e8923c6386cfb7de1f739d07df95f
#
_entry.id   267e8923c6386cfb7de1f739d07df95f
#
_cell.length_a   1.000
_cell.length_b   1.000
_cell.length_c   1.000
_cell.angle_alpha   90.00
_cell.angle_beta   90.00
_cell.angle_gamma   90.00
#
_symmetry.space_group_name_H-M   'P 1'
#
loop_
_entity.id
_entity.type
_entity.pdbx_description
1 polymer ?
#
loop_
_entity_poly.entity_id
_entity_poly.type
_entity_poly.pdbx_seq_one_letter_code
_entity_poly.pdbx_strand_id
1 'polypeptide(L)'
;MLLDHMQASWSVLDAALDDVAAENAWLQTVTIRKQPLTVMEALYRSLAHHAYHVGQVVLLARNAAGAGWVSLSVPKGESAAYEANPTREKSPDGGL
;
A
#
# COMPACT_ATOMS: atom_id res chain seq x y z
N MET A 1 13.34 17.32 -0.56
CA MET A 1 14.00 16.10 -0.08
C MET A 1 13.21 14.87 -0.50
N LEU A 2 13.77 13.69 -0.38
CA LEU A 2 13.12 12.45 -0.82
C LEU A 2 11.76 12.22 -0.15
N LEU A 3 11.67 12.39 1.16
CA LEU A 3 10.41 12.21 1.90
C LEU A 3 9.32 13.18 1.46
N ASP A 4 9.68 14.42 1.14
CA ASP A 4 8.73 15.42 0.64
C ASP A 4 8.19 15.01 -0.74
N HIS A 5 9.05 14.48 -1.62
CA HIS A 5 8.63 13.97 -2.92
C HIS A 5 7.71 12.75 -2.79
N MET A 6 8.00 11.85 -1.86
CA MET A 6 7.13 10.70 -1.58
C MET A 6 5.76 11.17 -1.07
N GLN A 7 5.73 12.11 -0.14
CA GLN A 7 4.50 12.67 0.39
C GLN A 7 3.65 13.34 -0.71
N ALA A 8 4.29 14.13 -1.57
CA ALA A 8 3.63 14.75 -2.70
C ALA A 8 3.05 13.71 -3.67
N SER A 9 3.78 12.64 -3.94
CA SER A 9 3.31 11.54 -4.80
C SER A 9 2.07 10.84 -4.22
N TRP A 10 2.03 10.58 -2.91
CA TRP A 10 0.87 10.03 -2.25
C TRP A 10 -0.34 10.94 -2.33
N SER A 11 -0.15 12.25 -2.18
CA SER A 11 -1.23 13.22 -2.31
C SER A 11 -1.85 13.23 -3.71
N VAL A 12 -1.05 13.09 -4.75
CA VAL A 12 -1.53 12.97 -6.13
C VAL A 12 -2.35 11.70 -6.32
N LEU A 13 -1.89 10.57 -5.80
CA LEU A 13 -2.61 9.30 -5.86
C LEU A 13 -3.94 9.39 -5.13
N ASP A 14 -3.96 9.93 -3.91
CA ASP A 14 -5.17 10.07 -3.11
C ASP A 14 -6.20 10.93 -3.83
N ALA A 15 -5.80 12.05 -4.43
CA ALA A 15 -6.69 12.91 -5.21
C ALA A 15 -7.26 12.19 -6.43
N ALA A 16 -6.44 11.41 -7.15
CA ALA A 16 -6.89 10.63 -8.29
C ALA A 16 -7.89 9.55 -7.89
N LEU A 17 -7.67 8.87 -6.76
CA LEU A 17 -8.60 7.87 -6.23
C LEU A 17 -9.93 8.49 -5.79
N ASP A 18 -9.90 9.67 -5.19
CA ASP A 18 -11.11 10.41 -4.84
C ASP A 18 -11.93 10.76 -6.08
N ASP A 19 -11.28 11.22 -7.16
CA ASP A 19 -11.96 11.51 -8.42
C ASP A 19 -12.59 10.25 -9.03
N VAL A 20 -11.87 9.15 -9.07
CA VAL A 20 -12.38 7.85 -9.57
C VAL A 20 -13.60 7.40 -8.75
N ALA A 21 -13.54 7.53 -7.44
CA ALA A 21 -14.63 7.15 -6.54
C ALA A 21 -15.85 8.05 -6.74
N ALA A 22 -15.65 9.36 -6.85
CA ALA A 22 -16.73 10.33 -7.05
C ALA A 22 -17.48 10.10 -8.36
N GLU A 23 -16.78 9.74 -9.42
CA GLU A 23 -17.35 9.46 -10.75
C GLU A 23 -17.77 8.01 -10.93
N ASN A 24 -17.50 7.14 -9.96
CA ASN A 24 -17.68 5.68 -10.08
C ASN A 24 -16.99 5.11 -11.33
N ALA A 25 -15.79 5.57 -11.59
CA ALA A 25 -15.06 5.34 -12.85
C ALA A 25 -14.18 4.08 -12.83
N TRP A 26 -14.40 3.14 -11.94
CA TRP A 26 -13.58 1.95 -11.72
C TRP A 26 -13.45 1.06 -12.96
N LEU A 27 -14.49 1.03 -13.80
CA LEU A 27 -14.53 0.20 -15.01
C LEU A 27 -14.19 0.98 -16.29
N GLN A 28 -13.84 2.26 -16.18
CA GLN A 28 -13.35 3.01 -17.33
C GLN A 28 -12.05 2.41 -17.85
N THR A 29 -11.86 2.49 -19.17
CA THR A 29 -10.66 1.98 -19.83
C THR A 29 -9.55 3.01 -19.80
N VAL A 30 -8.37 2.58 -19.37
CA VAL A 30 -7.11 3.31 -19.48
C VAL A 30 -6.12 2.48 -20.29
N THR A 31 -5.09 3.10 -20.81
CA THR A 31 -4.10 2.40 -21.62
C THR A 31 -2.73 2.45 -20.96
N ILE A 32 -2.14 1.30 -20.72
CA ILE A 32 -0.78 1.17 -20.21
C ILE A 32 0.04 0.37 -21.24
N ARG A 33 1.09 1.00 -21.77
CA ARG A 33 1.95 0.39 -22.81
C ARG A 33 1.14 -0.21 -23.97
N LYS A 34 0.15 0.55 -24.46
CA LYS A 34 -0.76 0.16 -25.53
C LYS A 34 -1.72 -1.00 -25.18
N GLN A 35 -1.78 -1.41 -23.93
CA GLN A 35 -2.71 -2.41 -23.45
C GLN A 35 -3.90 -1.74 -22.78
N PRO A 36 -5.12 -2.03 -23.19
CA PRO A 36 -6.30 -1.51 -22.51
C PRO A 36 -6.52 -2.26 -21.19
N LEU A 37 -6.79 -1.52 -20.15
CA LEU A 37 -7.10 -2.01 -18.81
C LEU A 37 -8.24 -1.19 -18.25
N THR A 38 -9.04 -1.76 -17.37
CA THR A 38 -9.92 -0.93 -16.54
C THR A 38 -9.07 -0.19 -15.50
N VAL A 39 -9.61 0.89 -14.94
CA VAL A 39 -8.97 1.60 -13.82
C VAL A 39 -8.69 0.62 -12.68
N MET A 40 -9.64 -0.25 -12.36
CA MET A 40 -9.47 -1.26 -11.31
C MET A 40 -8.30 -2.20 -11.59
N GLU A 41 -8.20 -2.73 -12.80
CA GLU A 41 -7.09 -3.60 -13.20
C GLU A 41 -5.74 -2.85 -13.14
N ALA A 42 -5.71 -1.59 -13.55
CA ALA A 42 -4.52 -0.76 -13.45
C ALA A 42 -4.08 -0.54 -12.00
N LEU A 43 -5.03 -0.31 -11.10
CA LEU A 43 -4.77 -0.17 -9.66
C LEU A 43 -4.25 -1.46 -9.05
N TYR A 44 -4.86 -2.60 -9.35
CA TYR A 44 -4.37 -3.90 -8.88
C TYR A 44 -2.96 -4.20 -9.37
N ARG A 45 -2.68 -3.90 -10.64
CA ARG A 45 -1.34 -4.03 -11.19
C ARG A 45 -0.33 -3.15 -10.43
N SER A 46 -0.69 -1.89 -10.18
CA SER A 46 0.15 -0.96 -9.44
C SER A 46 0.39 -1.45 -8.01
N LEU A 47 -0.66 -1.91 -7.33
CA LEU A 47 -0.55 -2.47 -5.98
C LEU A 47 0.41 -3.67 -5.93
N ALA A 48 0.26 -4.61 -6.85
CA ALA A 48 1.13 -5.79 -6.92
C ALA A 48 2.59 -5.39 -7.17
N HIS A 49 2.82 -4.42 -8.04
CA HIS A 49 4.15 -3.92 -8.36
C HIS A 49 4.81 -3.23 -7.14
N HIS A 50 4.07 -2.38 -6.45
CA HIS A 50 4.55 -1.73 -5.22
C HIS A 50 4.82 -2.73 -4.10
N ALA A 51 3.93 -3.71 -3.91
CA ALA A 51 4.12 -4.76 -2.91
C ALA A 51 5.41 -5.56 -3.18
N TYR A 52 5.71 -5.85 -4.44
CA TYR A 52 6.94 -6.50 -4.84
C TYR A 52 8.18 -5.70 -4.42
N HIS A 53 8.21 -4.39 -4.71
CA HIS A 53 9.33 -3.53 -4.33
C HIS A 53 9.42 -3.29 -2.83
N VAL A 54 8.28 -3.14 -2.15
CA VAL A 54 8.26 -3.03 -0.68
C VAL A 54 8.89 -4.25 -0.03
N GLY A 55 8.60 -5.46 -0.54
CA GLY A 55 9.24 -6.67 -0.07
C GLY A 55 10.76 -6.65 -0.23
N GLN A 56 11.26 -6.16 -1.36
CA GLN A 56 12.70 -5.99 -1.58
C GLN A 56 13.33 -4.99 -0.60
N VAL A 57 12.69 -3.83 -0.40
CA VAL A 57 13.16 -2.80 0.54
C VAL A 57 13.18 -3.33 1.96
N VAL A 58 12.13 -4.04 2.38
CA VAL A 58 12.05 -4.66 3.72
C VAL A 58 13.17 -5.67 3.93
N LEU A 59 13.44 -6.51 2.93
CA LEU A 59 14.53 -7.48 3.00
C LEU A 59 15.89 -6.80 3.20
N LEU A 60 16.18 -5.76 2.42
CA LEU A 60 17.42 -5.00 2.52
C LEU A 60 17.53 -4.26 3.87
N ALA A 61 16.45 -3.61 4.30
CA ALA A 61 16.41 -2.88 5.55
C ALA A 61 16.58 -3.82 6.75
N ARG A 62 15.94 -4.98 6.73
CA ARG A 62 16.09 -6.00 7.77
C ARG A 62 17.51 -6.53 7.85
N ASN A 63 18.13 -6.78 6.70
CA ASN A 63 19.53 -7.21 6.67
C ASN A 63 20.47 -6.15 7.24
N ALA A 64 20.24 -4.89 6.91
CA ALA A 64 21.06 -3.77 7.43
C ALA A 64 20.84 -3.53 8.91
N ALA A 65 19.63 -3.64 9.42
CA ALA A 65 19.31 -3.44 10.83
C ALA A 65 19.76 -4.60 11.73
N GLY A 66 19.83 -5.83 11.19
CA GLY A 66 20.23 -7.00 11.97
C GLY A 66 19.36 -7.20 13.20
N ALA A 67 19.99 -7.34 14.38
CA ALA A 67 19.28 -7.53 15.64
C ALA A 67 18.42 -6.33 16.06
N GLY A 68 18.66 -5.16 15.49
CA GLY A 68 17.87 -3.94 15.74
C GLY A 68 16.57 -3.86 14.95
N TRP A 69 16.26 -4.87 14.12
CA TRP A 69 15.05 -4.87 13.32
C TRP A 69 13.78 -4.91 14.17
N VAL A 70 12.86 -4.00 13.91
CA VAL A 70 11.54 -3.97 14.51
C VAL A 70 10.53 -4.39 13.45
N SER A 71 9.67 -5.36 13.75
CA SER A 71 8.65 -5.84 12.82
C SER A 71 7.69 -4.72 12.43
N LEU A 72 7.38 -4.64 11.13
CA LEU A 72 6.42 -3.67 10.60
C LEU A 72 4.96 -4.12 10.79
N SER A 73 4.78 -5.37 11.19
CA SER A 73 3.47 -5.96 11.47
C SER A 73 3.50 -6.63 12.85
N VAL A 74 2.77 -7.70 13.03
CA VAL A 74 2.78 -8.46 14.27
C VAL A 74 4.13 -9.16 14.44
N PRO A 75 4.84 -8.95 15.57
CA PRO A 75 6.11 -9.64 15.83
C PRO A 75 5.94 -11.15 15.91
N LYS A 76 7.00 -11.87 15.59
CA LYS A 76 7.00 -13.33 15.65
C LYS A 76 6.66 -13.81 17.06
N GLY A 77 5.67 -14.70 17.17
CA GLY A 77 5.22 -15.26 18.43
C GLY A 77 4.13 -14.46 19.14
N GLU A 78 3.73 -13.31 18.63
CA GLU A 78 2.74 -12.44 19.27
C GLU A 78 1.35 -12.48 18.60
N SER A 79 1.12 -13.41 17.68
CA SER A 79 -0.14 -13.49 16.93
C SER A 79 -1.35 -13.64 17.85
N ALA A 80 -1.28 -14.53 18.85
CA ALA A 80 -2.40 -14.76 19.76
C ALA A 80 -2.71 -13.52 20.62
N ALA A 81 -1.69 -12.80 21.08
CA ALA A 81 -1.88 -11.55 21.80
C ALA A 81 -2.48 -10.46 20.92
N TYR A 82 -2.06 -10.42 19.65
CA TYR A 82 -2.60 -9.49 18.67
C TYR A 82 -4.06 -9.79 18.32
N GLU A 83 -4.41 -11.05 18.11
CA GLU A 83 -5.79 -11.48 17.84
C GLU A 83 -6.78 -11.07 18.92
N ALA A 84 -6.33 -11.00 20.17
CA ALA A 84 -7.16 -10.53 21.27
C ALA A 84 -7.55 -9.05 21.15
N ASN A 85 -6.72 -8.24 20.47
CA ASN A 85 -6.99 -6.82 20.26
C ASN A 85 -6.35 -6.33 18.96
N PRO A 86 -6.89 -6.71 17.77
CA PRO A 86 -6.33 -6.32 16.49
C PRO A 86 -6.55 -4.82 16.25
N THR A 87 -5.50 -4.12 15.84
CA THR A 87 -5.51 -2.67 15.65
C THR A 87 -5.04 -2.19 14.30
N ARG A 88 -4.37 -3.03 13.51
CA ARG A 88 -3.68 -2.60 12.29
C ARG A 88 -4.50 -2.76 11.02
N GLU A 89 -5.40 -3.73 10.98
CA GLU A 89 -6.29 -3.99 9.86
C GLU A 89 -7.57 -3.16 9.91
N LYS A 90 -7.76 -2.43 10.99
CA LYS A 90 -8.93 -1.57 11.17
C LYS A 90 -8.56 -0.12 10.94
N SER A 91 -9.46 0.60 10.30
CA SER A 91 -9.38 2.05 10.27
C SER A 91 -9.34 2.61 11.70
N PRO A 92 -8.58 3.69 11.95
CA PRO A 92 -8.61 4.37 13.25
C PRO A 92 -10.02 4.77 13.70
N ASP A 93 -10.92 5.01 12.75
CA ASP A 93 -12.29 5.42 13.00
C ASP A 93 -13.26 4.23 13.22
N GLY A 94 -12.76 3.01 13.26
CA GLY A 94 -13.52 1.81 13.57
C GLY A 94 -14.44 1.29 12.47
N GLY A 95 -14.29 1.76 11.23
CA GLY A 95 -15.10 1.33 10.10
C GLY A 95 -14.37 1.36 8.76
N LEU A 96 -14.80 0.51 7.87
CA LEU A 96 -14.58 0.64 6.44
C LEU A 96 -15.61 1.62 5.89
#